data_43db3507a385cbe6f0f9c239fa2a86c2
#
_entry.id   43db3507a385cbe6f0f9c239fa2a86c2
#
_cell.length_a   1.000
_cell.length_b   1.000
_cell.length_c   1.000
_cell.angle_alpha   90.00
_cell.angle_beta   90.00
_cell.angle_gamma   90.00
#
_symmetry.space_group_name_H-M   'P 1'
#
loop_
_entity.id
_entity.type
_entity.pdbx_description
1 polymer ?
#
loop_
_entity_poly.entity_id
_entity_poly.type
_entity_poly.pdbx_seq_one_letter_code
_entity_poly.pdbx_strand_id
1 'polypeptide(L)'
;SSFAVHQDVNGKATEYALAWAIGLGSPFTFQTTLESEYKSDIFGERGILLGAVHGIAESLYARFTGKGMPKDEAYINTSESITGPISKTISRSGLMAVYEELNEGEKAAFRKAYCASYHTAREILEEIYDDVASGNEVRSVIQASDRFDRYPMGNIDTTDMWQVGEKVRDDEQRNYAPINAETAGVYMATMMAQVDLLKDRGHPYSEIANESIIEAVDSLNPYMDFKGVSYMVDNCSTTARLGARKWA
;
A
#
# COMPACT_ATOMS: atom_id res chain seq x y z
N SER A 1 -12.12 7.44 8.56
CA SER A 1 -13.18 6.84 7.71
C SER A 1 -13.86 7.90 6.87
N SER A 2 -14.17 7.56 5.62
CA SER A 2 -14.97 8.39 4.71
C SER A 2 -16.44 7.96 4.73
N PHE A 3 -17.32 8.85 4.31
CA PHE A 3 -18.69 8.50 3.95
C PHE A 3 -19.15 9.30 2.74
N ALA A 4 -20.04 8.72 1.94
CA ALA A 4 -20.68 9.37 0.81
C ALA A 4 -22.19 9.20 0.85
N VAL A 5 -22.92 10.22 0.48
CA VAL A 5 -24.39 10.18 0.37
C VAL A 5 -24.75 9.94 -1.09
N HIS A 6 -25.30 8.74 -1.37
CA HIS A 6 -25.79 8.41 -2.71
C HIS A 6 -27.21 8.98 -2.95
N GLN A 7 -28.08 8.83 -1.95
CA GLN A 7 -29.46 9.30 -2.05
C GLN A 7 -29.94 9.79 -0.67
N ASP A 8 -30.51 10.97 -0.62
CA ASP A 8 -31.08 11.56 0.60
C ASP A 8 -32.61 11.71 0.46
N VAL A 9 -33.35 10.67 0.89
CA VAL A 9 -34.82 10.60 0.74
C VAL A 9 -35.55 11.56 1.69
N ASN A 10 -34.97 11.85 2.85
CA ASN A 10 -35.63 12.60 3.93
C ASN A 10 -34.82 13.78 4.47
N GLY A 11 -33.72 14.16 3.83
CA GLY A 11 -32.84 15.26 4.24
C GLY A 11 -31.93 14.92 5.44
N LYS A 12 -31.80 13.63 5.83
CA LYS A 12 -31.08 13.20 7.02
C LYS A 12 -29.97 12.19 6.78
N ALA A 13 -29.63 11.91 5.52
CA ALA A 13 -28.65 10.89 5.19
C ALA A 13 -27.27 11.18 5.82
N THR A 14 -26.81 12.43 5.78
CA THR A 14 -25.56 12.86 6.45
C THR A 14 -25.61 12.65 7.95
N GLU A 15 -26.72 13.01 8.62
CA GLU A 15 -26.87 12.82 10.08
C GLU A 15 -26.78 11.34 10.45
N TYR A 16 -27.41 10.46 9.66
CA TYR A 16 -27.37 9.02 9.88
C TYR A 16 -25.98 8.45 9.66
N ALA A 17 -25.27 8.87 8.60
CA ALA A 17 -23.91 8.43 8.33
C ALA A 17 -22.97 8.83 9.47
N LEU A 18 -23.05 10.07 9.96
CA LEU A 18 -22.28 10.54 11.10
C LEU A 18 -22.63 9.80 12.39
N ALA A 19 -23.90 9.53 12.65
CA ALA A 19 -24.32 8.76 13.81
C ALA A 19 -23.76 7.33 13.78
N TRP A 20 -23.71 6.69 12.61
CA TRP A 20 -23.08 5.40 12.43
C TRP A 20 -21.56 5.48 12.68
N ALA A 21 -20.87 6.45 12.11
CA ALA A 21 -19.44 6.64 12.32
C ALA A 21 -19.09 6.81 13.81
N ILE A 22 -19.87 7.65 14.53
CA ILE A 22 -19.71 7.85 15.98
C ILE A 22 -19.98 6.54 16.74
N GLY A 23 -21.06 5.83 16.40
CA GLY A 23 -21.44 4.56 17.02
C GLY A 23 -20.40 3.45 16.84
N LEU A 24 -19.68 3.46 15.72
CA LEU A 24 -18.55 2.55 15.43
C LEU A 24 -17.22 3.01 16.05
N GLY A 25 -17.18 4.18 16.67
CA GLY A 25 -15.97 4.71 17.29
C GLY A 25 -14.95 5.27 16.29
N SER A 26 -15.39 5.71 15.11
CA SER A 26 -14.49 6.32 14.13
C SER A 26 -13.82 7.59 14.71
N PRO A 27 -12.49 7.63 14.84
CA PRO A 27 -11.79 8.75 15.44
C PRO A 27 -11.76 9.99 14.55
N PHE A 28 -11.92 9.80 13.25
CA PHE A 28 -11.92 10.85 12.23
C PHE A 28 -12.88 10.47 11.12
N THR A 29 -13.78 11.38 10.77
CA THR A 29 -14.80 11.14 9.74
C THR A 29 -14.91 12.35 8.81
N PHE A 30 -14.91 12.10 7.51
CA PHE A 30 -15.07 13.16 6.50
C PHE A 30 -16.04 12.71 5.40
N GLN A 31 -16.69 13.69 4.78
CA GLN A 31 -17.57 13.45 3.66
C GLN A 31 -16.81 13.54 2.34
N THR A 32 -17.08 12.61 1.45
CA THR A 32 -16.63 12.58 0.07
C THR A 32 -17.80 12.26 -0.87
N THR A 33 -17.54 11.97 -2.13
CA THR A 33 -18.50 11.44 -3.09
C THR A 33 -18.18 9.99 -3.40
N LEU A 34 -19.16 9.19 -3.80
CA LEU A 34 -18.91 7.81 -4.23
C LEU A 34 -17.93 7.75 -5.40
N GLU A 35 -17.96 8.74 -6.30
CA GLU A 35 -17.04 8.80 -7.44
C GLU A 35 -15.62 9.08 -7.01
N SER A 36 -15.39 10.02 -6.10
CA SER A 36 -14.06 10.34 -5.60
C SER A 36 -13.49 9.19 -4.79
N GLU A 37 -14.30 8.61 -3.93
CA GLU A 37 -13.91 7.53 -3.05
C GLU A 37 -13.49 6.28 -3.84
N TYR A 38 -14.35 5.77 -4.75
CA TYR A 38 -13.95 4.55 -5.47
C TYR A 38 -12.72 4.74 -6.36
N LYS A 39 -12.50 5.96 -6.88
CA LYS A 39 -11.30 6.25 -7.67
C LYS A 39 -10.04 6.23 -6.82
N SER A 40 -10.06 6.88 -5.67
CA SER A 40 -8.90 6.91 -4.79
C SER A 40 -8.65 5.58 -4.08
N ASP A 41 -9.68 4.88 -3.64
CA ASP A 41 -9.59 3.58 -2.97
C ASP A 41 -9.04 2.49 -3.91
N ILE A 42 -9.72 2.26 -5.04
CA ILE A 42 -9.25 1.26 -6.01
C ILE A 42 -7.84 1.59 -6.53
N PHE A 43 -7.55 2.86 -6.76
CA PHE A 43 -6.21 3.32 -7.14
C PHE A 43 -5.20 3.06 -6.02
N GLY A 44 -5.53 3.37 -4.78
CA GLY A 44 -4.68 3.13 -3.61
C GLY A 44 -4.33 1.66 -3.42
N GLU A 45 -5.28 0.75 -3.61
CA GLU A 45 -5.04 -0.70 -3.56
C GLU A 45 -4.00 -1.19 -4.59
N ARG A 46 -3.93 -0.57 -5.77
CA ARG A 46 -2.91 -0.87 -6.79
C ARG A 46 -1.59 -0.18 -6.49
N GLY A 47 -1.67 0.99 -5.88
CA GLY A 47 -0.55 1.80 -5.42
C GLY A 47 -0.03 1.37 -4.04
N ILE A 48 0.13 2.37 -3.17
CA ILE A 48 0.87 2.23 -1.90
C ILE A 48 0.18 1.34 -0.86
N LEU A 49 -1.11 1.07 -1.01
CA LEU A 49 -1.83 0.26 -0.03
C LEU A 49 -1.49 -1.23 -0.14
N LEU A 50 -1.32 -1.77 -1.35
CA LEU A 50 -1.01 -3.19 -1.53
C LEU A 50 -0.11 -3.48 -2.74
N GLY A 51 -0.46 -3.03 -3.95
CA GLY A 51 0.27 -3.39 -5.17
C GLY A 51 1.72 -2.93 -5.15
N ALA A 52 1.96 -1.67 -4.80
CA ALA A 52 3.31 -1.13 -4.70
C ALA A 52 4.11 -1.78 -3.56
N VAL A 53 3.49 -2.09 -2.41
CA VAL A 53 4.19 -2.81 -1.33
C VAL A 53 4.70 -4.16 -1.83
N HIS A 54 3.85 -4.90 -2.53
CA HIS A 54 4.22 -6.19 -3.16
C HIS A 54 5.37 -6.00 -4.16
N GLY A 55 5.21 -5.11 -5.14
CA GLY A 55 6.21 -4.90 -6.19
C GLY A 55 7.54 -4.36 -5.67
N ILE A 56 7.53 -3.42 -4.72
CA ILE A 56 8.73 -2.88 -4.08
C ILE A 56 9.46 -4.00 -3.30
N ALA A 57 8.73 -4.80 -2.53
CA ALA A 57 9.32 -5.88 -1.76
C ALA A 57 10.01 -6.90 -2.66
N GLU A 58 9.36 -7.39 -3.72
CA GLU A 58 9.95 -8.35 -4.66
C GLU A 58 11.13 -7.75 -5.46
N SER A 59 10.99 -6.54 -5.97
CA SER A 59 12.05 -5.87 -6.74
C SER A 59 13.31 -5.64 -5.90
N LEU A 60 13.16 -5.15 -4.67
CA LEU A 60 14.30 -4.93 -3.78
C LEU A 60 14.87 -6.23 -3.23
N TYR A 61 14.06 -7.23 -2.96
CA TYR A 61 14.54 -8.57 -2.61
C TYR A 61 15.41 -9.16 -3.71
N ALA A 62 14.96 -9.11 -4.97
CA ALA A 62 15.75 -9.55 -6.11
C ALA A 62 17.06 -8.75 -6.25
N ARG A 63 17.00 -7.44 -6.04
CA ARG A 63 18.17 -6.57 -6.07
C ARG A 63 19.18 -6.88 -4.96
N PHE A 64 18.73 -7.08 -3.73
CA PHE A 64 19.59 -7.35 -2.59
C PHE A 64 20.24 -8.73 -2.69
N THR A 65 19.46 -9.75 -3.02
CA THR A 65 19.98 -11.11 -3.24
C THR A 65 20.94 -11.17 -4.43
N GLY A 66 20.65 -10.44 -5.52
CA GLY A 66 21.54 -10.29 -6.67
C GLY A 66 22.86 -9.60 -6.35
N LYS A 67 22.94 -8.81 -5.27
CA LYS A 67 24.16 -8.23 -4.72
C LYS A 67 24.87 -9.14 -3.70
N GLY A 68 24.34 -10.33 -3.45
CA GLY A 68 24.92 -11.33 -2.54
C GLY A 68 24.40 -11.27 -1.09
N MET A 69 23.36 -10.49 -0.80
CA MET A 69 22.72 -10.52 0.52
C MET A 69 22.02 -11.88 0.74
N PRO A 70 22.14 -12.51 1.92
CA PRO A 70 21.36 -13.69 2.24
C PRO A 70 19.86 -13.47 2.07
N LYS A 71 19.13 -14.50 1.65
CA LYS A 71 17.70 -14.40 1.31
C LYS A 71 16.82 -13.96 2.48
N ASP A 72 17.08 -14.50 3.67
CA ASP A 72 16.40 -14.13 4.91
C ASP A 72 16.65 -12.67 5.29
N GLU A 73 17.91 -12.23 5.21
CA GLU A 73 18.28 -10.82 5.43
C GLU A 73 17.65 -9.90 4.39
N ALA A 74 17.64 -10.28 3.11
CA ALA A 74 16.98 -9.52 2.06
C ALA A 74 15.46 -9.37 2.29
N TYR A 75 14.80 -10.43 2.76
CA TYR A 75 13.39 -10.39 3.12
C TYR A 75 13.12 -9.42 4.28
N ILE A 76 13.93 -9.50 5.34
CA ILE A 76 13.83 -8.60 6.50
C ILE A 76 14.04 -7.14 6.09
N ASN A 77 15.04 -6.87 5.25
CA ASN A 77 15.36 -5.51 4.79
C ASN A 77 14.37 -4.95 3.77
N THR A 78 13.46 -5.74 3.25
CA THR A 78 12.41 -5.32 2.30
C THR A 78 11.02 -5.39 2.92
N SER A 79 10.36 -6.53 2.86
CA SER A 79 8.99 -6.73 3.32
C SER A 79 8.80 -6.33 4.79
N GLU A 80 9.60 -6.90 5.69
CA GLU A 80 9.50 -6.62 7.13
C GLU A 80 9.90 -5.17 7.47
N SER A 81 10.85 -4.58 6.72
CA SER A 81 11.24 -3.18 6.91
C SER A 81 10.09 -2.22 6.58
N ILE A 82 9.33 -2.49 5.51
CA ILE A 82 8.16 -1.68 5.11
C ILE A 82 7.05 -1.81 6.14
N THR A 83 6.61 -3.02 6.43
CA THR A 83 5.42 -3.27 7.27
C THR A 83 5.70 -3.04 8.75
N GLY A 84 6.94 -3.17 9.18
CA GLY A 84 7.40 -2.99 10.56
C GLY A 84 7.92 -1.56 10.83
N PRO A 85 9.25 -1.37 10.87
CA PRO A 85 9.83 -0.12 11.38
C PRO A 85 9.46 1.13 10.57
N ILE A 86 9.45 1.07 9.24
CA ILE A 86 9.10 2.24 8.41
C ILE A 86 7.67 2.67 8.71
N SER A 87 6.70 1.76 8.63
CA SER A 87 5.29 2.08 8.88
C SER A 87 5.03 2.53 10.31
N LYS A 88 5.66 1.88 11.30
CA LYS A 88 5.53 2.27 12.71
C LYS A 88 6.09 3.66 12.99
N THR A 89 7.20 4.04 12.34
CA THR A 89 7.77 5.39 12.46
C THR A 89 6.86 6.43 11.82
N ILE A 90 6.34 6.16 10.61
CA ILE A 90 5.38 7.08 9.95
C ILE A 90 4.13 7.27 10.80
N SER A 91 3.53 6.17 11.28
CA SER A 91 2.31 6.20 12.10
C SER A 91 2.47 7.02 13.39
N ARG A 92 3.62 6.91 14.06
CA ARG A 92 3.85 7.53 15.37
C ARG A 92 4.37 8.96 15.29
N SER A 93 5.22 9.23 14.30
CA SER A 93 6.06 10.44 14.27
C SER A 93 5.98 11.19 12.94
N GLY A 94 5.27 10.65 11.95
CA GLY A 94 5.10 11.26 10.63
C GLY A 94 6.20 10.90 9.64
N LEU A 95 5.98 11.25 8.37
CA LEU A 95 6.85 10.86 7.25
C LEU A 95 8.31 11.28 7.43
N MET A 96 8.53 12.52 7.89
CA MET A 96 9.90 13.05 8.02
C MET A 96 10.74 12.31 9.04
N ALA A 97 10.11 11.75 10.08
CA ALA A 97 10.81 11.03 11.14
C ALA A 97 11.61 9.83 10.60
N VAL A 98 11.12 9.15 9.55
CA VAL A 98 11.84 8.06 8.89
C VAL A 98 13.22 8.52 8.39
N TYR A 99 13.27 9.69 7.77
CA TYR A 99 14.52 10.26 7.28
C TYR A 99 15.42 10.78 8.42
N GLU A 100 14.82 11.38 9.43
CA GLU A 100 15.54 11.98 10.57
C GLU A 100 16.22 10.93 11.46
N GLU A 101 15.64 9.73 11.58
CA GLU A 101 16.22 8.60 12.33
C GLU A 101 17.49 8.01 11.66
N LEU A 102 17.71 8.26 10.39
CA LEU A 102 18.84 7.73 9.63
C LEU A 102 20.16 8.50 9.93
N ASN A 103 21.27 7.80 9.96
CA ASN A 103 22.58 8.45 9.99
C ASN A 103 22.93 9.08 8.61
N GLU A 104 24.02 9.86 8.52
CA GLU A 104 24.35 10.62 7.31
C GLU A 104 24.62 9.73 6.07
N GLY A 105 25.20 8.55 6.26
CA GLY A 105 25.43 7.59 5.18
C GLY A 105 24.11 7.00 4.68
N GLU A 106 23.24 6.63 5.61
CA GLU A 106 21.89 6.11 5.33
C GLU A 106 21.01 7.18 4.69
N LYS A 107 21.07 8.44 5.14
CA LYS A 107 20.38 9.56 4.49
C LYS A 107 20.81 9.74 3.04
N ALA A 108 22.09 9.55 2.74
CA ALA A 108 22.57 9.60 1.36
C ALA A 108 22.00 8.45 0.51
N ALA A 109 21.95 7.24 1.05
CA ALA A 109 21.35 6.08 0.39
C ALA A 109 19.82 6.29 0.18
N PHE A 110 19.11 6.77 1.20
CA PHE A 110 17.70 7.13 1.11
C PHE A 110 17.44 8.14 -0.01
N ARG A 111 18.15 9.28 -0.02
CA ARG A 111 17.96 10.30 -1.05
C ARG A 111 18.20 9.77 -2.45
N LYS A 112 19.23 8.93 -2.63
CA LYS A 112 19.53 8.30 -3.91
C LYS A 112 18.39 7.40 -4.36
N ALA A 113 17.88 6.54 -3.47
CA ALA A 113 16.77 5.64 -3.76
C ALA A 113 15.48 6.42 -4.03
N TYR A 114 15.16 7.42 -3.20
CA TYR A 114 13.99 8.29 -3.38
C TYR A 114 13.99 8.98 -4.74
N CYS A 115 15.09 9.68 -5.09
CA CYS A 115 15.17 10.41 -6.35
C CYS A 115 15.16 9.49 -7.58
N ALA A 116 15.71 8.28 -7.46
CA ALA A 116 15.69 7.31 -8.56
C ALA A 116 14.29 6.69 -8.79
N SER A 117 13.47 6.63 -7.75
CA SER A 117 12.17 5.93 -7.81
C SER A 117 10.98 6.85 -8.06
N TYR A 118 11.04 8.12 -7.63
CA TYR A 118 9.86 9.01 -7.63
C TYR A 118 9.20 9.15 -9.01
N HIS A 119 9.98 9.48 -10.05
CA HIS A 119 9.41 9.70 -11.38
C HIS A 119 8.88 8.41 -12.01
N THR A 120 9.59 7.30 -11.86
CA THR A 120 9.13 6.00 -12.35
C THR A 120 7.87 5.54 -11.63
N ALA A 121 7.81 5.71 -10.31
CA ALA A 121 6.60 5.42 -9.55
C ALA A 121 5.44 6.32 -10.01
N ARG A 122 5.71 7.60 -10.26
CA ARG A 122 4.68 8.53 -10.75
C ARG A 122 4.13 8.12 -12.10
N GLU A 123 4.96 7.68 -13.05
CA GLU A 123 4.52 7.22 -14.37
C GLU A 123 3.58 6.00 -14.26
N ILE A 124 3.96 5.00 -13.45
CA ILE A 124 3.13 3.82 -13.23
C ILE A 124 1.80 4.20 -12.55
N LEU A 125 1.85 5.06 -11.56
CA LEU A 125 0.66 5.51 -10.84
C LEU A 125 -0.30 6.33 -11.72
N GLU A 126 0.22 7.13 -12.66
CA GLU A 126 -0.63 7.83 -13.66
C GLU A 126 -1.41 6.84 -14.52
N GLU A 127 -0.74 5.78 -15.00
CA GLU A 127 -1.38 4.73 -15.80
C GLU A 127 -2.44 3.97 -14.99
N ILE A 128 -2.15 3.64 -13.74
CA ILE A 128 -3.11 3.01 -12.83
C ILE A 128 -4.33 3.90 -12.64
N TYR A 129 -4.11 5.19 -12.35
CA TYR A 129 -5.21 6.12 -12.11
C TYR A 129 -6.10 6.28 -13.33
N ASP A 130 -5.53 6.40 -14.53
CA ASP A 130 -6.29 6.53 -15.78
C ASP A 130 -7.09 5.25 -16.08
N ASP A 131 -6.54 4.07 -15.80
CA ASP A 131 -7.25 2.78 -15.92
C ASP A 131 -8.45 2.70 -14.94
N VAL A 132 -8.26 3.14 -13.71
CA VAL A 132 -9.33 3.19 -12.69
C VAL A 132 -10.38 4.24 -13.06
N ALA A 133 -9.96 5.46 -13.38
CA ALA A 133 -10.86 6.58 -13.66
C ALA A 133 -11.71 6.35 -14.93
N SER A 134 -11.19 5.64 -15.93
CA SER A 134 -11.93 5.26 -17.14
C SER A 134 -12.88 4.08 -16.94
N GLY A 135 -12.80 3.39 -15.78
CA GLY A 135 -13.56 2.17 -15.48
C GLY A 135 -12.99 0.91 -16.15
N ASN A 136 -11.84 0.99 -16.83
CA ASN A 136 -11.20 -0.17 -17.46
C ASN A 136 -10.77 -1.19 -16.41
N GLU A 137 -10.22 -0.73 -15.28
CA GLU A 137 -9.79 -1.60 -14.20
C GLU A 137 -10.94 -2.45 -13.66
N VAL A 138 -12.09 -1.85 -13.37
CA VAL A 138 -13.29 -2.57 -12.87
C VAL A 138 -13.81 -3.55 -13.91
N ARG A 139 -13.86 -3.16 -15.19
CA ARG A 139 -14.24 -4.08 -16.28
C ARG A 139 -13.30 -5.26 -16.40
N SER A 140 -11.99 -5.03 -16.27
CA SER A 140 -10.97 -6.09 -16.30
C SER A 140 -11.18 -7.10 -15.17
N VAL A 141 -11.49 -6.63 -13.96
CA VAL A 141 -11.79 -7.48 -12.80
C VAL A 141 -13.05 -8.30 -13.01
N ILE A 142 -14.14 -7.69 -13.50
CA ILE A 142 -15.40 -8.41 -13.78
C ILE A 142 -15.16 -9.53 -14.81
N GLN A 143 -14.46 -9.22 -15.91
CA GLN A 143 -14.13 -10.22 -16.93
C GLN A 143 -13.21 -11.33 -16.40
N ALA A 144 -12.29 -11.01 -15.50
CA ALA A 144 -11.41 -11.99 -14.88
C ALA A 144 -12.19 -12.92 -13.93
N SER A 145 -13.17 -12.38 -13.18
CA SER A 145 -14.00 -13.17 -12.26
C SER A 145 -14.72 -14.32 -12.96
N ASP A 146 -15.22 -14.09 -14.18
CA ASP A 146 -15.89 -15.11 -14.99
C ASP A 146 -14.97 -16.30 -15.36
N ARG A 147 -13.64 -16.12 -15.27
CA ARG A 147 -12.66 -17.15 -15.60
C ARG A 147 -12.22 -17.96 -14.38
N PHE A 148 -12.46 -17.47 -13.14
CA PHE A 148 -11.91 -18.10 -11.94
C PHE A 148 -12.47 -19.47 -11.64
N ASP A 149 -13.68 -19.80 -12.10
CA ASP A 149 -14.24 -21.14 -12.01
C ASP A 149 -13.43 -22.18 -12.81
N ARG A 150 -12.80 -21.73 -13.90
CA ARG A 150 -11.98 -22.61 -14.78
C ARG A 150 -10.49 -22.48 -14.48
N TYR A 151 -10.05 -21.29 -14.14
CA TYR A 151 -8.65 -20.94 -13.92
C TYR A 151 -8.53 -20.16 -12.60
N PRO A 152 -8.47 -20.86 -11.46
CA PRO A 152 -8.33 -20.22 -10.16
C PRO A 152 -7.09 -19.32 -10.13
N MET A 153 -7.20 -18.20 -9.44
CA MET A 153 -6.05 -17.32 -9.21
C MET A 153 -5.03 -18.05 -8.35
N GLY A 154 -3.79 -18.16 -8.85
CA GLY A 154 -2.68 -18.75 -8.08
C GLY A 154 -2.34 -17.90 -6.84
N ASN A 155 -1.54 -18.44 -5.93
CA ASN A 155 -1.07 -17.77 -4.75
C ASN A 155 0.40 -17.38 -4.89
N ILE A 156 0.79 -16.20 -4.39
CA ILE A 156 2.19 -15.76 -4.40
C ILE A 156 3.00 -16.38 -3.28
N ASP A 157 2.37 -16.78 -2.17
CA ASP A 157 3.01 -17.41 -1.02
C ASP A 157 3.77 -18.70 -1.36
N THR A 158 3.47 -19.34 -2.49
CA THR A 158 4.18 -20.51 -2.99
C THR A 158 5.50 -20.20 -3.72
N THR A 159 5.82 -18.93 -3.95
CA THR A 159 7.06 -18.52 -4.64
C THR A 159 8.24 -18.39 -3.68
N ASP A 160 9.47 -18.47 -4.22
CA ASP A 160 10.71 -18.57 -3.42
C ASP A 160 10.85 -17.47 -2.35
N MET A 161 10.64 -16.21 -2.71
CA MET A 161 10.75 -15.11 -1.75
C MET A 161 9.77 -15.26 -0.58
N TRP A 162 8.51 -15.58 -0.89
CA TRP A 162 7.47 -15.64 0.14
C TRP A 162 7.59 -16.89 1.00
N GLN A 163 8.16 -17.99 0.48
CA GLN A 163 8.53 -19.16 1.29
C GLN A 163 9.71 -18.87 2.24
N VAL A 164 10.65 -18.02 1.82
CA VAL A 164 11.69 -17.50 2.73
C VAL A 164 11.03 -16.66 3.82
N GLY A 165 10.09 -15.81 3.44
CA GLY A 165 9.34 -14.97 4.38
C GLY A 165 8.58 -15.77 5.42
N GLU A 166 7.91 -16.86 5.03
CA GLU A 166 7.24 -17.76 5.97
C GLU A 166 8.19 -18.25 7.07
N LYS A 167 9.37 -18.73 6.68
CA LYS A 167 10.39 -19.20 7.63
C LYS A 167 10.92 -18.10 8.54
N VAL A 168 11.15 -16.89 8.00
CA VAL A 168 11.58 -15.73 8.80
C VAL A 168 10.50 -15.35 9.82
N ARG A 169 9.24 -15.45 9.43
CA ARG A 169 8.10 -15.05 10.26
C ARG A 169 7.71 -16.08 11.30
N ASP A 170 8.01 -17.36 11.08
CA ASP A 170 7.82 -18.44 12.04
C ASP A 170 8.83 -18.38 13.22
N ASP A 171 9.91 -17.63 13.09
CA ASP A 171 10.84 -17.39 14.18
C ASP A 171 10.21 -16.41 15.19
N GLU A 172 9.81 -16.90 16.36
CA GLU A 172 9.27 -16.08 17.45
C GLU A 172 10.26 -15.02 17.95
N GLN A 173 11.56 -15.20 17.70
CA GLN A 173 12.63 -14.27 18.06
C GLN A 173 13.02 -13.37 16.87
N ARG A 174 12.22 -13.33 15.80
CA ARG A 174 12.55 -12.51 14.66
C ARG A 174 12.84 -11.07 15.09
N ASN A 175 14.08 -10.67 14.89
CA ASN A 175 14.48 -9.30 15.12
C ASN A 175 14.14 -8.47 13.89
N TYR A 176 13.33 -7.46 14.09
CA TYR A 176 13.17 -6.45 13.06
C TYR A 176 14.51 -5.74 12.87
N ALA A 177 15.02 -5.75 11.65
CA ALA A 177 16.13 -4.88 11.30
C ALA A 177 15.74 -3.40 11.57
N PRO A 178 16.71 -2.54 11.82
CA PRO A 178 16.47 -1.09 11.76
C PRO A 178 15.93 -0.70 10.37
N ILE A 179 15.42 0.50 10.23
CA ILE A 179 14.93 1.03 8.95
C ILE A 179 16.01 0.83 7.88
N ASN A 180 15.67 0.07 6.82
CA ASN A 180 16.55 -0.01 5.66
C ASN A 180 16.39 1.25 4.80
N ALA A 181 17.47 2.02 4.66
CA ALA A 181 17.43 3.32 4.01
C ALA A 181 17.09 3.27 2.50
N GLU A 182 17.56 2.24 1.77
CA GLU A 182 17.23 2.06 0.35
C GLU A 182 15.74 1.72 0.19
N THR A 183 15.23 0.80 1.00
CA THR A 183 13.81 0.42 1.03
C THR A 183 12.91 1.58 1.43
N ALA A 184 13.27 2.31 2.49
CA ALA A 184 12.53 3.48 2.92
C ALA A 184 12.48 4.56 1.83
N GLY A 185 13.60 4.79 1.13
CA GLY A 185 13.65 5.75 0.02
C GLY A 185 12.70 5.41 -1.12
N VAL A 186 12.65 4.14 -1.55
CA VAL A 186 11.75 3.67 -2.61
C VAL A 186 10.30 3.74 -2.15
N TYR A 187 9.98 3.23 -0.96
CA TYR A 187 8.62 3.20 -0.42
C TYR A 187 8.06 4.62 -0.26
N MET A 188 8.82 5.53 0.35
CA MET A 188 8.37 6.91 0.55
C MET A 188 8.31 7.71 -0.76
N ALA A 189 9.17 7.43 -1.73
CA ALA A 189 9.05 8.03 -3.06
C ALA A 189 7.73 7.64 -3.74
N THR A 190 7.34 6.38 -3.66
CA THR A 190 6.08 5.88 -4.22
C THR A 190 4.87 6.47 -3.47
N MET A 191 4.91 6.52 -2.14
CA MET A 191 3.87 7.16 -1.33
C MET A 191 3.68 8.64 -1.70
N MET A 192 4.77 9.40 -1.80
CA MET A 192 4.70 10.81 -2.16
C MET A 192 4.26 11.03 -3.61
N ALA A 193 4.68 10.17 -4.54
CA ALA A 193 4.18 10.21 -5.92
C ALA A 193 2.66 10.00 -5.99
N GLN A 194 2.12 9.10 -5.16
CA GLN A 194 0.66 8.89 -5.03
C GLN A 194 -0.05 10.12 -4.45
N VAL A 195 0.48 10.69 -3.37
CA VAL A 195 -0.05 11.92 -2.75
C VAL A 195 -0.11 13.07 -3.76
N ASP A 196 0.99 13.30 -4.48
CA ASP A 196 1.06 14.38 -5.48
C ASP A 196 0.12 14.12 -6.65
N LEU A 197 -0.03 12.86 -7.08
CA LEU A 197 -0.98 12.51 -8.15
C LEU A 197 -2.42 12.81 -7.75
N LEU A 198 -2.86 12.31 -6.60
CA LEU A 198 -4.23 12.54 -6.12
C LEU A 198 -4.51 14.04 -5.93
N LYS A 199 -3.52 14.80 -5.48
CA LYS A 199 -3.61 16.26 -5.39
C LYS A 199 -3.80 16.90 -6.77
N ASP A 200 -3.02 16.51 -7.77
CA ASP A 200 -3.11 17.03 -9.15
C ASP A 200 -4.44 16.66 -9.82
N ARG A 201 -5.02 15.51 -9.43
CA ARG A 201 -6.35 15.06 -9.88
C ARG A 201 -7.50 15.69 -9.10
N GLY A 202 -7.22 16.55 -8.11
CA GLY A 202 -8.21 17.36 -7.39
C GLY A 202 -8.93 16.66 -6.24
N HIS A 203 -8.39 15.55 -5.73
CA HIS A 203 -8.93 14.91 -4.54
C HIS A 203 -8.77 15.79 -3.28
N PRO A 204 -9.71 15.77 -2.34
CA PRO A 204 -9.58 16.54 -1.10
C PRO A 204 -8.47 15.98 -0.20
N TYR A 205 -7.79 16.84 0.55
CA TYR A 205 -6.66 16.46 1.40
C TYR A 205 -6.97 15.37 2.42
N SER A 206 -8.18 15.33 2.97
CA SER A 206 -8.59 14.28 3.91
C SER A 206 -8.64 12.90 3.25
N GLU A 207 -9.09 12.84 2.01
CA GLU A 207 -9.10 11.60 1.21
C GLU A 207 -7.68 11.20 0.81
N ILE A 208 -6.87 12.16 0.32
CA ILE A 208 -5.45 11.90 -0.02
C ILE A 208 -4.70 11.34 1.19
N ALA A 209 -4.86 11.95 2.36
CA ALA A 209 -4.21 11.48 3.59
C ALA A 209 -4.70 10.08 4.00
N ASN A 210 -6.00 9.80 3.87
CA ASN A 210 -6.57 8.50 4.17
C ASN A 210 -6.02 7.42 3.24
N GLU A 211 -6.20 7.59 1.93
CA GLU A 211 -5.91 6.58 0.92
C GLU A 211 -4.40 6.41 0.60
N SER A 212 -3.56 7.34 1.03
CA SER A 212 -2.12 7.26 0.73
C SER A 212 -1.25 7.03 1.96
N ILE A 213 -1.68 7.45 3.14
CA ILE A 213 -0.84 7.45 4.34
C ILE A 213 -1.50 6.66 5.47
N ILE A 214 -2.66 7.12 5.95
CA ILE A 214 -3.29 6.57 7.17
C ILE A 214 -3.66 5.10 6.96
N GLU A 215 -4.35 4.78 5.90
CA GLU A 215 -4.74 3.41 5.62
C GLU A 215 -3.52 2.50 5.40
N ALA A 216 -2.49 2.99 4.73
CA ALA A 216 -1.25 2.24 4.57
C ALA A 216 -0.61 1.89 5.92
N VAL A 217 -0.36 2.88 6.79
CA VAL A 217 0.48 2.68 7.97
C VAL A 217 -0.27 2.35 9.25
N ASP A 218 -1.58 2.64 9.33
CA ASP A 218 -2.41 2.38 10.52
C ASP A 218 -3.40 1.22 10.34
N SER A 219 -3.55 0.70 9.11
CA SER A 219 -4.45 -0.41 8.80
C SER A 219 -3.74 -1.55 8.09
N LEU A 220 -3.34 -1.37 6.82
CA LEU A 220 -2.89 -2.47 5.98
C LEU A 220 -1.49 -2.96 6.34
N ASN A 221 -0.51 -2.07 6.52
CA ASN A 221 0.84 -2.48 6.89
C ASN A 221 0.92 -3.16 8.28
N PRO A 222 0.21 -2.69 9.33
CA PRO A 222 0.11 -3.45 10.58
C PRO A 222 -0.49 -4.85 10.41
N TYR A 223 -1.48 -5.00 9.55
CA TYR A 223 -2.04 -6.30 9.24
C TYR A 223 -1.05 -7.19 8.46
N MET A 224 -0.33 -6.63 7.50
CA MET A 224 0.75 -7.31 6.77
C MET A 224 1.96 -7.61 7.68
N ASP A 225 2.26 -6.78 8.66
CA ASP A 225 3.25 -7.08 9.71
C ASP A 225 2.82 -8.30 10.55
N PHE A 226 1.53 -8.43 10.84
CA PHE A 226 0.98 -9.55 11.60
C PHE A 226 0.86 -10.84 10.77
N LYS A 227 0.28 -10.79 9.57
CA LYS A 227 -0.02 -11.97 8.73
C LYS A 227 0.97 -12.23 7.60
N GLY A 228 1.67 -11.22 7.12
CA GLY A 228 2.52 -11.27 5.93
C GLY A 228 1.92 -10.55 4.73
N VAL A 229 2.78 -9.98 3.89
CA VAL A 229 2.37 -9.32 2.63
C VAL A 229 1.74 -10.35 1.68
N SER A 230 2.34 -11.52 1.52
CA SER A 230 1.80 -12.58 0.67
C SER A 230 0.40 -13.02 1.09
N TYR A 231 0.18 -13.16 2.40
CA TYR A 231 -1.16 -13.47 2.92
C TYR A 231 -2.19 -12.41 2.51
N MET A 232 -1.85 -11.14 2.65
CA MET A 232 -2.75 -10.04 2.25
C MET A 232 -3.04 -10.09 0.74
N VAL A 233 -2.01 -10.19 -0.10
CA VAL A 233 -2.15 -10.27 -1.56
C VAL A 233 -3.00 -11.47 -1.98
N ASP A 234 -2.86 -12.62 -1.30
CA ASP A 234 -3.57 -13.85 -1.68
C ASP A 234 -5.00 -13.94 -1.13
N ASN A 235 -5.33 -13.21 -0.05
CA ASN A 235 -6.60 -13.36 0.66
C ASN A 235 -7.46 -12.09 0.69
N CYS A 236 -7.02 -11.00 0.08
CA CYS A 236 -7.82 -9.79 -0.05
C CYS A 236 -8.98 -9.97 -1.03
N SER A 237 -9.78 -8.95 -1.28
CA SER A 237 -10.87 -8.99 -2.25
C SER A 237 -10.36 -9.38 -3.64
N THR A 238 -11.25 -9.95 -4.49
CA THR A 238 -10.88 -10.29 -5.88
C THR A 238 -10.31 -9.08 -6.63
N THR A 239 -10.88 -7.90 -6.38
CA THR A 239 -10.45 -6.63 -6.98
C THR A 239 -9.03 -6.29 -6.59
N ALA A 240 -8.74 -6.25 -5.29
CA ALA A 240 -7.42 -5.95 -4.76
C ALA A 240 -6.36 -6.98 -5.20
N ARG A 241 -6.69 -8.28 -5.16
CA ARG A 241 -5.78 -9.36 -5.59
C ARG A 241 -5.37 -9.23 -7.05
N LEU A 242 -6.33 -8.96 -7.94
CA LEU A 242 -6.04 -8.79 -9.37
C LEU A 242 -5.24 -7.53 -9.64
N GLY A 243 -5.64 -6.42 -9.04
CA GLY A 243 -4.95 -5.16 -9.20
C GLY A 243 -3.52 -5.20 -8.66
N ALA A 244 -3.35 -5.67 -7.42
CA ALA A 244 -2.03 -5.78 -6.82
C ALA A 244 -1.05 -6.62 -7.65
N ARG A 245 -1.52 -7.69 -8.28
CA ARG A 245 -0.68 -8.56 -9.14
C ARG A 245 -0.42 -7.99 -10.52
N LYS A 246 -1.35 -7.22 -11.05
CA LYS A 246 -1.19 -6.60 -12.37
C LYS A 246 -0.12 -5.53 -12.36
N TRP A 247 0.00 -4.80 -11.26
CA TRP A 247 0.78 -3.57 -11.14
C TRP A 247 2.01 -3.69 -10.23
N ALA A 248 2.23 -4.87 -9.60
CA ALA A 248 3.38 -5.14 -8.76
C ALA A 248 4.70 -5.27 -9.54
#